data_374056ad89e9c06c96cbfd8c73c14333
#
_entry.id   374056ad89e9c06c96cbfd8c73c14333
#
_cell.length_a   1.000
_cell.length_b   1.000
_cell.length_c   1.000
_cell.angle_alpha   90.00
_cell.angle_beta   90.00
_cell.angle_gamma   90.00
#
_symmetry.space_group_name_H-M   'P 1'
#
loop_
_entity.id
_entity.type
_entity.pdbx_description
1 polymer ?
#
loop_
_entity_poly.entity_id
_entity_poly.type
_entity_poly.pdbx_seq_one_letter_code
_entity_poly.pdbx_strand_id
1 'polypeptide(L)'
;MAHASFNWQDPFLLEQQLTDEERMIKEAAAAYSQDKLQPRVVEAFRNEKTDPAIFREMGELGLLGPTIPEAYGGPGLNYVAYGLIAREVERVDSGYRSMMSVQSSLVMVPIFEFGNEATKQKYLPKLATGEWIGCFGLTEPNHGSDPASMLSRAVKVPGGYKLSGSKMWISNSPIADVFVVWAKEVTENGTVGPIRGFVLEKGAAGLSAPAIHGKVGLRASITGEIVMDGVFCPEENAFPEVQGLKGPFTCLNSARYGIAWGALGAAEDCWFRSRQYVMDRIQFGRPLAANQLIQKKLADMQTDIALGLQGCLRLGRMKDEGTAAVEITSILKRNSCGKALDVARLARDMMGGNGISDEFGVARHLVNLEVVNTYEGTHDIHALILGRAQTGIQAFC
;
A
#
# COMPACT_ATOMS: atom_id res chain seq x y z
N MET A 1 -14.15 -44.31 3.69
CA MET A 1 -13.25 -43.14 3.44
C MET A 1 -13.54 -42.12 4.53
N ALA A 2 -12.52 -41.68 5.29
CA ALA A 2 -12.72 -40.57 6.23
C ALA A 2 -13.10 -39.30 5.43
N HIS A 3 -14.20 -38.66 5.81
CA HIS A 3 -14.56 -37.38 5.20
C HIS A 3 -13.52 -36.35 5.59
N ALA A 4 -13.02 -35.56 4.64
CA ALA A 4 -12.15 -34.41 4.91
C ALA A 4 -12.87 -33.43 5.84
N SER A 5 -12.20 -32.98 6.90
CA SER A 5 -12.74 -31.96 7.79
C SER A 5 -12.63 -30.58 7.13
N PHE A 6 -13.71 -29.80 7.22
CA PHE A 6 -13.70 -28.41 6.71
C PHE A 6 -13.05 -27.47 7.71
N ASN A 7 -11.96 -26.83 7.30
CA ASN A 7 -11.34 -25.76 8.07
C ASN A 7 -11.95 -24.42 7.63
N TRP A 8 -12.88 -23.87 8.40
CA TRP A 8 -13.56 -22.65 8.04
C TRP A 8 -12.64 -21.41 8.07
N GLN A 9 -11.54 -21.41 8.82
CA GLN A 9 -10.58 -20.30 8.89
C GLN A 9 -9.64 -20.28 7.70
N ASP A 10 -9.34 -21.44 7.13
CA ASP A 10 -8.48 -21.60 5.96
C ASP A 10 -9.06 -22.67 5.02
N PRO A 11 -10.15 -22.33 4.27
CA PRO A 11 -10.88 -23.32 3.48
C PRO A 11 -10.08 -23.98 2.37
N PHE A 12 -9.11 -23.25 1.81
CA PHE A 12 -8.23 -23.74 0.74
C PHE A 12 -6.85 -24.17 1.22
N LEU A 13 -6.66 -24.26 2.55
CA LEU A 13 -5.40 -24.67 3.18
C LEU A 13 -4.20 -23.85 2.65
N LEU A 14 -4.35 -22.52 2.65
CA LEU A 14 -3.31 -21.60 2.22
C LEU A 14 -2.01 -21.80 3.00
N GLU A 15 -2.12 -22.05 4.30
CA GLU A 15 -0.97 -22.31 5.18
C GLU A 15 -0.12 -23.50 4.71
N GLN A 16 -0.74 -24.54 4.12
CA GLN A 16 -0.04 -25.71 3.61
C GLN A 16 0.66 -25.45 2.26
N GLN A 17 0.30 -24.36 1.58
CA GLN A 17 0.88 -23.96 0.28
C GLN A 17 2.11 -23.04 0.44
N LEU A 18 2.40 -22.62 1.68
CA LEU A 18 3.54 -21.76 1.99
C LEU A 18 4.80 -22.60 2.25
N THR A 19 5.96 -22.03 1.92
CA THR A 19 7.26 -22.58 2.38
C THR A 19 7.45 -22.34 3.86
N ASP A 20 8.43 -23.03 4.47
CA ASP A 20 8.75 -22.81 5.88
C ASP A 20 9.21 -21.39 6.16
N GLU A 21 10.00 -20.80 5.26
CA GLU A 21 10.45 -19.41 5.33
C GLU A 21 9.27 -18.43 5.27
N GLU A 22 8.36 -18.61 4.33
CA GLU A 22 7.16 -17.77 4.19
C GLU A 22 6.27 -17.83 5.45
N ARG A 23 6.12 -19.02 6.06
CA ARG A 23 5.41 -19.17 7.34
C ARG A 23 6.10 -18.42 8.47
N MET A 24 7.41 -18.58 8.63
CA MET A 24 8.19 -17.87 9.66
C MET A 24 8.06 -16.35 9.52
N ILE A 25 8.16 -15.83 8.31
CA ILE A 25 8.04 -14.39 8.04
C ILE A 25 6.62 -13.90 8.36
N LYS A 26 5.59 -14.64 7.93
CA LYS A 26 4.20 -14.33 8.27
C LYS A 26 3.98 -14.29 9.79
N GLU A 27 4.49 -15.30 10.51
CA GLU A 27 4.36 -15.37 11.97
C GLU A 27 5.07 -14.21 12.67
N ALA A 28 6.27 -13.84 12.22
CA ALA A 28 7.00 -12.70 12.75
C ALA A 28 6.25 -11.37 12.50
N ALA A 29 5.72 -11.18 11.29
CA ALA A 29 4.93 -10.01 10.94
C ALA A 29 3.62 -9.94 11.75
N ALA A 30 2.95 -11.08 11.94
CA ALA A 30 1.73 -11.19 12.74
C ALA A 30 2.00 -10.85 14.22
N ALA A 31 3.03 -11.45 14.82
CA ALA A 31 3.41 -11.18 16.20
C ALA A 31 3.72 -9.68 16.42
N TYR A 32 4.56 -9.09 15.57
CA TYR A 32 4.86 -7.66 15.63
C TYR A 32 3.57 -6.81 15.50
N SER A 33 2.74 -7.12 14.54
CA SER A 33 1.51 -6.36 14.27
C SER A 33 0.55 -6.41 15.46
N GLN A 34 0.33 -7.57 16.06
CA GLN A 34 -0.56 -7.73 17.20
C GLN A 34 0.04 -7.15 18.50
N ASP A 35 1.34 -7.36 18.76
CA ASP A 35 1.96 -6.97 20.02
C ASP A 35 2.36 -5.48 20.05
N LYS A 36 2.70 -4.89 18.90
CA LYS A 36 3.24 -3.53 18.83
C LYS A 36 2.32 -2.54 18.14
N LEU A 37 1.68 -2.92 17.02
CA LEU A 37 0.83 -2.00 16.25
C LEU A 37 -0.61 -1.93 16.80
N GLN A 38 -1.22 -3.08 17.11
CA GLN A 38 -2.60 -3.15 17.58
C GLN A 38 -2.86 -2.31 18.85
N PRO A 39 -1.99 -2.27 19.87
CA PRO A 39 -2.21 -1.43 21.05
C PRO A 39 -2.18 0.08 20.78
N ARG A 40 -1.49 0.51 19.72
CA ARG A 40 -1.29 1.95 19.39
C ARG A 40 -2.37 2.49 18.46
N VAL A 41 -3.07 1.63 17.70
CA VAL A 41 -3.81 2.03 16.52
C VAL A 41 -5.00 2.94 16.81
N VAL A 42 -5.74 2.69 17.89
CA VAL A 42 -6.94 3.48 18.22
C VAL A 42 -6.56 4.93 18.54
N GLU A 43 -5.53 5.12 19.35
CA GLU A 43 -5.02 6.44 19.72
C GLU A 43 -4.41 7.16 18.50
N ALA A 44 -3.62 6.45 17.69
CA ALA A 44 -3.05 6.99 16.46
C ALA A 44 -4.14 7.44 15.48
N PHE A 45 -5.18 6.63 15.29
CA PHE A 45 -6.30 6.96 14.41
C PHE A 45 -7.10 8.16 14.91
N ARG A 46 -7.45 8.22 16.20
CA ARG A 46 -8.20 9.34 16.82
C ARG A 46 -7.47 10.66 16.65
N ASN A 47 -6.17 10.68 16.87
CA ASN A 47 -5.36 11.90 16.91
C ASN A 47 -4.64 12.22 15.60
N GLU A 48 -4.86 11.46 14.53
CA GLU A 48 -4.14 11.62 13.24
C GLU A 48 -2.62 11.64 13.42
N LYS A 49 -2.10 10.73 14.24
CA LYS A 49 -0.68 10.66 14.57
C LYS A 49 -0.03 9.42 14.00
N THR A 50 1.17 9.60 13.48
CA THR A 50 2.08 8.52 13.08
C THR A 50 3.30 8.57 13.99
N ASP A 51 3.63 7.44 14.61
CA ASP A 51 4.87 7.29 15.36
C ASP A 51 6.00 6.89 14.39
N PRO A 52 7.00 7.77 14.15
CA PRO A 52 8.11 7.45 13.26
C PRO A 52 8.97 6.26 13.74
N ALA A 53 8.94 5.91 15.04
CA ALA A 53 9.65 4.76 15.58
C ALA A 53 9.22 3.44 14.91
N ILE A 54 7.97 3.36 14.41
CA ILE A 54 7.45 2.20 13.70
C ILE A 54 8.32 1.83 12.49
N PHE A 55 8.90 2.80 11.79
CA PHE A 55 9.79 2.50 10.65
C PHE A 55 11.05 1.76 11.09
N ARG A 56 11.67 2.15 12.20
CA ARG A 56 12.84 1.44 12.74
C ARG A 56 12.47 0.06 13.26
N GLU A 57 11.36 -0.06 13.99
CA GLU A 57 10.85 -1.35 14.45
C GLU A 57 10.62 -2.31 13.28
N MET A 58 9.99 -1.84 12.19
CA MET A 58 9.79 -2.63 10.98
C MET A 58 11.11 -2.95 10.26
N GLY A 59 12.05 -2.01 10.23
CA GLY A 59 13.37 -2.20 9.64
C GLY A 59 14.19 -3.28 10.35
N GLU A 60 14.21 -3.26 11.68
CA GLU A 60 14.88 -4.27 12.52
C GLU A 60 14.34 -5.69 12.28
N LEU A 61 13.08 -5.81 11.89
CA LEU A 61 12.43 -7.08 11.58
C LEU A 61 12.48 -7.47 10.08
N GLY A 62 13.14 -6.66 9.24
CA GLY A 62 13.21 -6.90 7.80
C GLY A 62 11.86 -6.74 7.07
N LEU A 63 10.92 -5.97 7.63
CA LEU A 63 9.61 -5.74 7.02
C LEU A 63 9.60 -4.58 6.01
N LEU A 64 10.70 -3.80 5.94
CA LEU A 64 10.88 -2.72 4.97
C LEU A 64 11.73 -3.18 3.79
N GLY A 65 11.29 -2.87 2.57
CA GLY A 65 11.96 -3.30 1.35
C GLY A 65 12.13 -4.82 1.23
N PRO A 66 11.09 -5.64 1.50
CA PRO A 66 11.26 -7.09 1.62
C PRO A 66 11.85 -7.74 0.36
N THR A 67 11.62 -7.19 -0.82
CA THR A 67 12.16 -7.71 -2.09
C THR A 67 13.49 -7.07 -2.53
N ILE A 68 14.04 -6.14 -1.74
CA ILE A 68 15.32 -5.51 -2.03
C ILE A 68 16.46 -6.48 -1.65
N PRO A 69 17.48 -6.66 -2.53
CA PRO A 69 18.57 -7.58 -2.25
C PRO A 69 19.39 -7.20 -1.01
N GLU A 70 20.00 -8.21 -0.37
CA GLU A 70 20.87 -8.06 0.80
C GLU A 70 22.05 -7.11 0.56
N ALA A 71 22.59 -7.08 -0.67
CA ALA A 71 23.67 -6.18 -1.06
C ALA A 71 23.33 -4.69 -0.86
N TYR A 72 22.05 -4.35 -0.75
CA TYR A 72 21.54 -3.00 -0.49
C TYR A 72 20.80 -2.88 0.85
N GLY A 73 21.00 -3.84 1.75
CA GLY A 73 20.43 -3.83 3.10
C GLY A 73 18.99 -4.33 3.21
N GLY A 74 18.37 -4.78 2.13
CA GLY A 74 17.08 -5.45 2.15
C GLY A 74 17.21 -6.92 2.56
N PRO A 75 16.11 -7.60 2.93
CA PRO A 75 16.17 -9.01 3.29
C PRO A 75 16.15 -9.99 2.11
N GLY A 76 15.96 -9.53 0.87
CA GLY A 76 15.99 -10.36 -0.33
C GLY A 76 14.88 -11.42 -0.43
N LEU A 77 13.72 -11.16 0.17
CA LEU A 77 12.59 -12.10 0.22
C LEU A 77 11.82 -12.17 -1.10
N ASN A 78 11.05 -13.23 -1.27
CA ASN A 78 10.15 -13.41 -2.40
C ASN A 78 8.86 -12.55 -2.28
N TYR A 79 8.10 -12.46 -3.38
CA TYR A 79 6.88 -11.68 -3.39
C TYR A 79 5.77 -12.25 -2.49
N VAL A 80 5.68 -13.57 -2.32
CA VAL A 80 4.70 -14.18 -1.41
C VAL A 80 4.95 -13.70 0.03
N ALA A 81 6.21 -13.71 0.49
CA ALA A 81 6.58 -13.18 1.80
C ALA A 81 6.19 -11.71 1.95
N TYR A 82 6.45 -10.87 0.93
CA TYR A 82 6.00 -9.47 0.94
C TYR A 82 4.47 -9.36 1.07
N GLY A 83 3.73 -10.17 0.33
CA GLY A 83 2.26 -10.19 0.42
C GLY A 83 1.76 -10.57 1.82
N LEU A 84 2.35 -11.58 2.43
CA LEU A 84 2.02 -12.03 3.78
C LEU A 84 2.31 -10.95 4.84
N ILE A 85 3.46 -10.26 4.73
CA ILE A 85 3.78 -9.08 5.58
C ILE A 85 2.68 -8.02 5.43
N ALA A 86 2.34 -7.65 4.21
CA ALA A 86 1.31 -6.65 3.95
C ALA A 86 -0.06 -7.04 4.55
N ARG A 87 -0.45 -8.33 4.44
CA ARG A 87 -1.66 -8.89 5.01
C ARG A 87 -1.70 -8.74 6.53
N GLU A 88 -0.64 -9.12 7.23
CA GLU A 88 -0.62 -9.10 8.69
C GLU A 88 -0.55 -7.67 9.26
N VAL A 89 0.17 -6.76 8.61
CA VAL A 89 0.20 -5.34 9.00
C VAL A 89 -1.16 -4.67 8.77
N GLU A 90 -1.81 -4.91 7.62
CA GLU A 90 -3.12 -4.30 7.32
C GLU A 90 -4.27 -4.94 8.09
N ARG A 91 -4.11 -6.14 8.62
CA ARG A 91 -5.02 -6.75 9.61
C ARG A 91 -5.20 -5.83 10.81
N VAL A 92 -4.19 -5.05 11.18
CA VAL A 92 -4.28 -4.02 12.21
C VAL A 92 -4.83 -2.72 11.65
N ASP A 93 -4.18 -2.17 10.61
CA ASP A 93 -4.62 -0.90 10.00
C ASP A 93 -4.04 -0.67 8.60
N SER A 94 -4.89 -0.25 7.68
CA SER A 94 -4.46 0.10 6.32
C SER A 94 -3.46 1.28 6.29
N GLY A 95 -3.50 2.18 7.29
CA GLY A 95 -2.53 3.28 7.42
C GLY A 95 -1.12 2.75 7.64
N TYR A 96 -0.95 1.82 8.56
CA TYR A 96 0.36 1.22 8.84
C TYR A 96 0.90 0.43 7.64
N ARG A 97 0.05 -0.35 6.95
CA ARG A 97 0.46 -1.02 5.73
C ARG A 97 0.82 -0.01 4.63
N SER A 98 0.09 1.09 4.52
CA SER A 98 0.39 2.15 3.54
C SER A 98 1.76 2.79 3.78
N MET A 99 2.10 3.10 5.03
CA MET A 99 3.43 3.62 5.41
C MET A 99 4.55 2.67 4.97
N MET A 100 4.43 1.39 5.31
CA MET A 100 5.38 0.33 4.95
C MET A 100 5.48 0.16 3.43
N SER A 101 4.36 0.14 2.73
CA SER A 101 4.30 -0.07 1.28
C SER A 101 4.89 1.11 0.50
N VAL A 102 4.65 2.35 0.94
CA VAL A 102 5.28 3.55 0.34
C VAL A 102 6.80 3.47 0.49
N GLN A 103 7.31 3.19 1.69
CA GLN A 103 8.73 2.99 1.93
C GLN A 103 9.32 1.91 1.00
N SER A 104 8.71 0.72 0.99
CA SER A 104 9.23 -0.46 0.31
C SER A 104 9.08 -0.38 -1.22
N SER A 105 7.85 -0.15 -1.71
CA SER A 105 7.52 -0.28 -3.14
C SER A 105 7.62 1.02 -3.93
N LEU A 106 7.38 2.18 -3.28
CA LEU A 106 7.34 3.46 -3.97
C LEU A 106 8.60 4.30 -3.79
N VAL A 107 9.43 3.98 -2.78
CA VAL A 107 10.72 4.67 -2.54
C VAL A 107 11.89 3.75 -2.82
N MET A 108 11.97 2.59 -2.17
CA MET A 108 13.12 1.70 -2.34
C MET A 108 13.15 1.05 -3.72
N VAL A 109 12.01 0.59 -4.25
CA VAL A 109 11.96 -0.02 -5.60
C VAL A 109 12.43 0.95 -6.69
N PRO A 110 11.94 2.20 -6.84
CA PRO A 110 12.45 3.10 -7.88
C PRO A 110 13.93 3.45 -7.73
N ILE A 111 14.44 3.57 -6.50
CA ILE A 111 15.88 3.78 -6.27
C ILE A 111 16.67 2.55 -6.71
N PHE A 112 16.19 1.34 -6.41
CA PHE A 112 16.82 0.09 -6.82
C PHE A 112 16.77 -0.11 -8.34
N GLU A 113 15.61 0.08 -8.96
CA GLU A 113 15.43 -0.18 -10.39
C GLU A 113 16.08 0.89 -11.29
N PHE A 114 16.01 2.16 -10.90
CA PHE A 114 16.32 3.29 -11.76
C PHE A 114 17.48 4.17 -11.28
N GLY A 115 17.91 4.04 -10.03
CA GLY A 115 19.04 4.77 -9.47
C GLY A 115 20.38 4.25 -9.99
N ASN A 116 21.38 5.13 -10.07
CA ASN A 116 22.76 4.70 -10.27
C ASN A 116 23.30 4.03 -8.99
N GLU A 117 24.47 3.39 -9.08
CA GLU A 117 25.03 2.63 -7.96
C GLU A 117 25.28 3.51 -6.71
N ALA A 118 25.77 4.73 -6.89
CA ALA A 118 26.00 5.66 -5.78
C ALA A 118 24.70 6.01 -5.05
N THR A 119 23.61 6.23 -5.80
CA THR A 119 22.26 6.48 -5.27
C THR A 119 21.76 5.27 -4.50
N LYS A 120 21.90 4.05 -5.04
CA LYS A 120 21.49 2.81 -4.36
C LYS A 120 22.20 2.64 -3.02
N GLN A 121 23.54 2.74 -3.03
CA GLN A 121 24.35 2.56 -1.82
C GLN A 121 24.11 3.64 -0.76
N LYS A 122 23.77 4.85 -1.18
CA LYS A 122 23.48 5.97 -0.27
C LYS A 122 22.16 5.82 0.46
N TYR A 123 21.09 5.44 -0.27
CA TYR A 123 19.72 5.55 0.24
C TYR A 123 19.15 4.21 0.73
N LEU A 124 19.36 3.11 0.00
CA LEU A 124 18.68 1.86 0.28
C LEU A 124 18.97 1.28 1.67
N PRO A 125 20.22 1.22 2.16
CA PRO A 125 20.49 0.66 3.49
C PRO A 125 19.79 1.43 4.62
N LYS A 126 19.75 2.76 4.52
CA LYS A 126 19.10 3.60 5.54
C LYS A 126 17.57 3.53 5.49
N LEU A 127 17.02 3.35 4.30
CA LEU A 127 15.58 3.12 4.10
C LEU A 127 15.18 1.73 4.59
N ALA A 128 16.00 0.70 4.37
CA ALA A 128 15.74 -0.67 4.80
C ALA A 128 15.73 -0.79 6.33
N THR A 129 16.62 -0.09 7.03
CA THR A 129 16.65 -0.06 8.51
C THR A 129 15.60 0.87 9.12
N GLY A 130 14.88 1.66 8.31
CA GLY A 130 13.96 2.68 8.79
C GLY A 130 14.66 3.88 9.49
N GLU A 131 15.99 4.01 9.34
CA GLU A 131 16.73 5.20 9.78
C GLU A 131 16.24 6.44 9.02
N TRP A 132 16.02 6.29 7.72
CA TRP A 132 15.43 7.29 6.85
C TRP A 132 14.03 6.86 6.39
N ILE A 133 13.13 7.84 6.35
CA ILE A 133 11.75 7.67 5.88
C ILE A 133 11.63 8.28 4.50
N GLY A 134 10.97 7.56 3.59
CA GLY A 134 10.74 8.03 2.23
C GLY A 134 9.28 8.32 1.91
N CYS A 135 9.09 9.17 0.90
CA CYS A 135 7.78 9.42 0.30
C CYS A 135 7.86 9.47 -1.23
N PHE A 136 6.68 9.36 -1.88
CA PHE A 136 6.56 9.24 -3.34
C PHE A 136 5.61 10.30 -3.90
N GLY A 137 6.16 11.29 -4.61
CA GLY A 137 5.46 12.43 -5.17
C GLY A 137 5.11 12.26 -6.64
N LEU A 138 3.94 11.67 -6.95
CA LEU A 138 3.40 11.56 -8.30
C LEU A 138 2.16 12.44 -8.48
N THR A 139 1.11 12.19 -7.70
CA THR A 139 -0.20 12.83 -7.76
C THR A 139 -0.10 14.33 -7.48
N GLU A 140 -0.79 15.13 -8.28
CA GLU A 140 -0.92 16.58 -8.11
C GLU A 140 -2.37 16.95 -7.74
N PRO A 141 -2.64 18.17 -7.21
CA PRO A 141 -3.98 18.57 -6.82
C PRO A 141 -5.05 18.35 -7.91
N ASN A 142 -4.70 18.58 -9.19
CA ASN A 142 -5.61 18.46 -10.32
C ASN A 142 -5.33 17.24 -11.23
N HIS A 143 -4.33 16.41 -10.91
CA HIS A 143 -3.89 15.30 -11.76
C HIS A 143 -3.67 14.04 -10.93
N GLY A 144 -4.78 13.33 -10.61
CA GLY A 144 -4.77 12.07 -9.89
C GLY A 144 -4.78 10.88 -10.84
N SER A 145 -5.94 10.57 -11.44
CA SER A 145 -6.10 9.47 -12.40
C SER A 145 -5.42 9.70 -13.74
N ASP A 146 -5.08 10.94 -14.06
CA ASP A 146 -4.30 11.34 -15.23
C ASP A 146 -2.94 11.95 -14.83
N PRO A 147 -1.98 11.14 -14.39
CA PRO A 147 -0.66 11.63 -13.99
C PRO A 147 0.20 12.12 -15.19
N ALA A 148 -0.16 11.77 -16.43
CA ALA A 148 0.52 12.26 -17.62
C ALA A 148 0.39 13.75 -17.78
N SER A 149 -0.71 14.34 -17.31
CA SER A 149 -0.99 15.78 -17.41
C SER A 149 -0.36 16.61 -16.31
N MET A 150 0.48 16.00 -15.43
CA MET A 150 1.15 16.73 -14.33
C MET A 150 1.79 18.04 -14.78
N LEU A 151 1.81 19.00 -13.88
CA LEU A 151 2.35 20.35 -14.13
C LEU A 151 3.75 20.56 -13.54
N SER A 152 4.18 19.75 -12.56
CA SER A 152 5.52 19.84 -11.98
C SER A 152 6.60 19.75 -13.05
N ARG A 153 7.62 20.61 -12.95
CA ARG A 153 8.71 20.77 -13.90
C ARG A 153 10.06 20.57 -13.23
N ALA A 154 10.98 19.96 -13.95
CA ALA A 154 12.39 19.84 -13.62
C ALA A 154 13.20 20.50 -14.73
N VAL A 155 13.60 21.77 -14.53
CA VAL A 155 14.35 22.55 -15.52
C VAL A 155 15.83 22.20 -15.41
N LYS A 156 16.43 21.79 -16.53
CA LYS A 156 17.85 21.51 -16.62
C LYS A 156 18.66 22.77 -16.33
N VAL A 157 19.65 22.65 -15.44
CA VAL A 157 20.62 23.70 -15.07
C VAL A 157 22.03 23.10 -14.95
N PRO A 158 23.09 23.90 -14.89
CA PRO A 158 24.43 23.36 -14.66
C PRO A 158 24.50 22.50 -13.38
N GLY A 159 24.96 21.27 -13.53
CA GLY A 159 25.13 20.30 -12.43
C GLY A 159 23.87 19.57 -11.97
N GLY A 160 22.70 19.82 -12.61
CA GLY A 160 21.47 19.12 -12.20
C GLY A 160 20.19 19.73 -12.74
N TYR A 161 19.19 19.81 -11.89
CA TYR A 161 17.84 20.28 -12.21
C TYR A 161 17.30 21.21 -11.12
N LYS A 162 16.42 22.14 -11.51
CA LYS A 162 15.56 22.89 -10.58
C LYS A 162 14.11 22.42 -10.72
N LEU A 163 13.57 21.87 -9.61
CA LEU A 163 12.21 21.35 -9.55
C LEU A 163 11.24 22.39 -9.00
N SER A 164 10.12 22.57 -9.69
CA SER A 164 9.02 23.44 -9.25
C SER A 164 7.67 22.78 -9.51
N GLY A 165 6.73 22.96 -8.56
CA GLY A 165 5.38 22.40 -8.59
C GLY A 165 4.95 21.89 -7.22
N SER A 166 3.80 21.21 -7.18
CA SER A 166 3.28 20.63 -5.93
C SER A 166 2.74 19.22 -6.16
N LYS A 167 2.87 18.38 -5.11
CA LYS A 167 2.28 17.05 -5.05
C LYS A 167 1.31 16.99 -3.88
N MET A 168 0.26 16.18 -4.01
CA MET A 168 -0.82 16.09 -3.04
C MET A 168 -1.16 14.65 -2.69
N TRP A 169 -1.67 14.43 -1.49
CA TRP A 169 -2.00 13.12 -0.93
C TRP A 169 -0.77 12.21 -0.76
N ILE A 170 0.34 12.79 -0.34
CA ILE A 170 1.61 12.08 -0.25
C ILE A 170 1.80 11.50 1.14
N SER A 171 1.67 10.19 1.27
CA SER A 171 1.95 9.48 2.52
C SER A 171 3.40 9.67 2.93
N ASN A 172 3.63 9.86 4.23
CA ASN A 172 4.90 10.08 4.89
C ASN A 172 5.57 11.44 4.61
N SER A 173 5.13 12.25 3.64
CA SER A 173 5.87 13.46 3.24
C SER A 173 6.20 14.43 4.40
N PRO A 174 5.33 14.65 5.42
CA PRO A 174 5.66 15.56 6.52
C PRO A 174 6.81 15.08 7.42
N ILE A 175 7.11 13.79 7.40
CA ILE A 175 8.17 13.19 8.22
C ILE A 175 9.30 12.56 7.37
N ALA A 176 9.21 12.69 6.04
CA ALA A 176 10.17 12.08 5.12
C ALA A 176 11.55 12.74 5.17
N ASP A 177 12.59 11.92 5.05
CA ASP A 177 13.97 12.35 4.83
C ASP A 177 14.34 12.29 3.35
N VAL A 178 13.67 11.40 2.58
CA VAL A 178 13.89 11.15 1.15
C VAL A 178 12.58 11.29 0.38
N PHE A 179 12.61 12.04 -0.72
CA PHE A 179 11.46 12.34 -1.57
C PHE A 179 11.74 11.84 -2.98
N VAL A 180 11.08 10.77 -3.41
CA VAL A 180 11.08 10.35 -4.82
C VAL A 180 9.98 11.11 -5.53
N VAL A 181 10.35 12.04 -6.43
CA VAL A 181 9.41 12.95 -7.10
C VAL A 181 9.45 12.76 -8.61
N TRP A 182 8.28 12.74 -9.24
CA TRP A 182 8.13 12.66 -10.68
C TRP A 182 7.72 14.02 -11.24
N ALA A 183 8.46 14.51 -12.26
CA ALA A 183 8.24 15.79 -12.90
C ALA A 183 8.56 15.71 -14.39
N LYS A 184 7.96 16.60 -15.20
CA LYS A 184 8.32 16.74 -16.61
C LYS A 184 9.66 17.44 -16.73
N GLU A 185 10.60 16.82 -17.42
CA GLU A 185 11.88 17.45 -17.74
C GLU A 185 11.65 18.67 -18.65
N VAL A 186 12.40 19.74 -18.42
CA VAL A 186 12.40 20.91 -19.28
C VAL A 186 13.85 21.23 -19.65
N THR A 187 14.13 21.25 -20.93
CA THR A 187 15.46 21.58 -21.44
C THR A 187 15.81 23.06 -21.19
N GLU A 188 17.09 23.42 -21.31
CA GLU A 188 17.55 24.80 -21.11
C GLU A 188 16.85 25.80 -22.04
N ASN A 189 16.45 25.37 -23.25
CA ASN A 189 15.71 26.21 -24.21
C ASN A 189 14.18 26.21 -23.95
N GLY A 190 13.70 25.65 -22.85
CA GLY A 190 12.29 25.64 -22.45
C GLY A 190 11.43 24.55 -23.07
N THR A 191 11.99 23.62 -23.84
CA THR A 191 11.23 22.48 -24.40
C THR A 191 10.83 21.51 -23.32
N VAL A 192 9.53 21.19 -23.24
CA VAL A 192 9.00 20.21 -22.30
C VAL A 192 9.25 18.81 -22.85
N GLY A 193 10.00 18.02 -22.08
CA GLY A 193 10.34 16.63 -22.37
C GLY A 193 9.51 15.62 -21.58
N PRO A 194 9.99 14.36 -21.47
CA PRO A 194 9.30 13.30 -20.78
C PRO A 194 9.27 13.50 -19.26
N ILE A 195 8.42 12.72 -18.59
CA ILE A 195 8.42 12.59 -17.13
C ILE A 195 9.67 11.82 -16.71
N ARG A 196 10.38 12.32 -15.69
CA ARG A 196 11.53 11.66 -15.04
C ARG A 196 11.35 11.62 -13.54
N GLY A 197 12.05 10.71 -12.88
CA GLY A 197 12.12 10.61 -11.44
C GLY A 197 13.35 11.30 -10.87
N PHE A 198 13.20 11.90 -9.70
CA PHE A 198 14.23 12.66 -8.98
C PHE A 198 14.20 12.28 -7.51
N VAL A 199 15.36 12.18 -6.87
CA VAL A 199 15.51 11.96 -5.44
C VAL A 199 15.91 13.26 -4.77
N LEU A 200 15.04 13.81 -3.94
CA LEU A 200 15.31 15.01 -3.12
C LEU A 200 15.50 14.62 -1.66
N GLU A 201 16.22 15.45 -0.91
CA GLU A 201 16.45 15.24 0.51
C GLU A 201 15.78 16.34 1.34
N LYS A 202 15.39 15.96 2.55
CA LYS A 202 14.89 16.89 3.56
C LYS A 202 15.88 18.05 3.79
N GLY A 203 15.33 19.26 3.93
CA GLY A 203 16.14 20.46 4.14
C GLY A 203 16.67 21.11 2.88
N ALA A 204 16.41 20.54 1.69
CA ALA A 204 16.73 21.21 0.43
C ALA A 204 16.00 22.55 0.34
N ALA A 205 16.71 23.60 -0.07
CA ALA A 205 16.14 24.95 -0.19
C ALA A 205 14.95 24.95 -1.15
N GLY A 206 13.84 25.53 -0.75
CA GLY A 206 12.59 25.58 -1.54
C GLY A 206 11.71 24.34 -1.41
N LEU A 207 12.11 23.29 -0.64
CA LEU A 207 11.30 22.11 -0.38
C LEU A 207 10.53 22.24 0.94
N SER A 208 9.22 22.02 0.90
CA SER A 208 8.38 21.90 2.09
C SER A 208 7.34 20.80 1.94
N ALA A 209 6.89 20.22 3.05
CA ALA A 209 5.92 19.12 3.05
C ALA A 209 4.89 19.30 4.19
N PRO A 210 3.92 20.23 4.03
CA PRO A 210 2.88 20.45 5.05
C PRO A 210 1.94 19.25 5.16
N ALA A 211 1.49 18.97 6.39
CA ALA A 211 0.56 17.88 6.66
C ALA A 211 -0.87 18.25 6.22
N ILE A 212 -1.60 17.25 5.74
CA ILE A 212 -3.04 17.31 5.46
C ILE A 212 -3.77 16.70 6.67
N HIS A 213 -4.71 17.46 7.23
CA HIS A 213 -5.54 17.05 8.36
C HIS A 213 -7.00 16.84 7.95
N GLY A 214 -7.76 16.12 8.78
CA GLY A 214 -9.20 15.92 8.58
C GLY A 214 -9.53 14.79 7.60
N LYS A 215 -8.60 13.89 7.27
CA LYS A 215 -8.92 12.69 6.51
C LYS A 215 -9.90 11.82 7.29
N VAL A 216 -10.86 11.20 6.60
CA VAL A 216 -11.80 10.26 7.22
C VAL A 216 -11.23 8.86 7.39
N GLY A 217 -10.27 8.48 6.55
CA GLY A 217 -9.54 7.21 6.61
C GLY A 217 -8.03 7.38 6.58
N LEU A 218 -7.29 6.29 6.84
CA LEU A 218 -5.82 6.27 6.98
C LEU A 218 -5.29 7.31 7.98
N ARG A 219 -6.02 7.55 9.06
CA ARG A 219 -5.68 8.61 10.02
C ARG A 219 -4.44 8.26 10.87
N ALA A 220 -4.11 6.96 11.00
CA ALA A 220 -2.87 6.51 11.63
C ALA A 220 -1.64 6.66 10.73
N SER A 221 -1.81 7.08 9.46
CA SER A 221 -0.73 7.35 8.51
C SER A 221 -0.70 8.83 8.16
N ILE A 222 0.36 9.53 8.53
CA ILE A 222 0.53 10.95 8.19
C ILE A 222 0.62 11.11 6.67
N THR A 223 -0.12 12.08 6.16
CA THR A 223 -0.20 12.39 4.72
C THR A 223 -0.03 13.89 4.54
N GLY A 224 0.67 14.30 3.53
CA GLY A 224 0.89 15.72 3.29
C GLY A 224 0.95 16.06 1.81
N GLU A 225 1.43 17.25 1.57
CA GLU A 225 1.81 17.77 0.26
C GLU A 225 3.34 17.69 0.09
N ILE A 226 3.82 17.90 -1.12
CA ILE A 226 5.21 18.26 -1.40
C ILE A 226 5.15 19.55 -2.21
N VAL A 227 5.71 20.64 -1.68
CA VAL A 227 5.80 21.91 -2.39
C VAL A 227 7.25 22.17 -2.76
N MET A 228 7.48 22.42 -4.04
CA MET A 228 8.81 22.66 -4.61
C MET A 228 8.85 24.05 -5.26
N ASP A 229 9.75 24.90 -4.80
CA ASP A 229 10.01 26.24 -5.33
C ASP A 229 11.47 26.34 -5.75
N GLY A 230 11.76 25.90 -6.98
CA GLY A 230 13.11 25.90 -7.54
C GLY A 230 14.10 25.00 -6.79
N VAL A 231 13.65 23.88 -6.24
CA VAL A 231 14.48 22.93 -5.48
C VAL A 231 15.57 22.36 -6.35
N PHE A 232 16.83 22.55 -5.97
CA PHE A 232 17.95 21.98 -6.71
C PHE A 232 18.09 20.47 -6.44
N CYS A 233 18.15 19.69 -7.52
CA CYS A 233 18.44 18.27 -7.54
C CYS A 233 19.72 18.02 -8.31
N PRO A 234 20.79 17.48 -7.71
CA PRO A 234 22.01 17.10 -8.42
C PRO A 234 21.72 16.08 -9.53
N GLU A 235 22.53 16.11 -10.59
CA GLU A 235 22.38 15.22 -11.74
C GLU A 235 22.38 13.73 -11.34
N GLU A 236 23.24 13.36 -10.40
CA GLU A 236 23.33 11.98 -9.90
C GLU A 236 22.10 11.47 -9.19
N ASN A 237 21.21 12.38 -8.72
CA ASN A 237 19.96 12.04 -8.07
C ASN A 237 18.75 12.01 -9.04
N ALA A 238 18.95 12.29 -10.32
CA ALA A 238 17.96 12.04 -11.35
C ALA A 238 18.06 10.60 -11.85
N PHE A 239 16.94 9.92 -12.04
CA PHE A 239 16.95 8.56 -12.60
C PHE A 239 17.34 8.60 -14.08
N PRO A 240 18.50 7.99 -14.47
CA PRO A 240 19.10 8.28 -15.77
C PRO A 240 18.32 7.70 -16.95
N GLU A 241 17.78 6.49 -16.81
CA GLU A 241 17.28 5.71 -17.95
C GLU A 241 15.75 5.59 -18.01
N VAL A 242 15.03 6.18 -17.05
CA VAL A 242 13.58 6.06 -17.01
C VAL A 242 12.91 7.31 -17.57
N GLN A 243 12.03 7.13 -18.57
CA GLN A 243 11.28 8.19 -19.23
C GLN A 243 9.79 7.85 -19.31
N GLY A 244 8.94 8.88 -19.19
CA GLY A 244 7.49 8.76 -19.26
C GLY A 244 6.90 8.10 -18.03
N LEU A 245 5.71 7.53 -18.19
CA LEU A 245 4.96 6.90 -17.09
C LEU A 245 5.44 5.47 -16.75
N LYS A 246 6.34 4.88 -17.54
CA LYS A 246 6.87 3.53 -17.25
C LYS A 246 7.48 3.46 -15.86
N GLY A 247 8.26 4.49 -15.47
CA GLY A 247 8.89 4.54 -14.15
C GLY A 247 7.89 4.48 -13.00
N PRO A 248 7.02 5.48 -12.84
CA PRO A 248 6.05 5.46 -11.74
C PRO A 248 5.09 4.27 -11.79
N PHE A 249 4.73 3.76 -12.97
CA PHE A 249 3.83 2.60 -13.08
C PHE A 249 4.51 1.28 -12.68
N THR A 250 5.81 1.13 -12.89
CA THR A 250 6.56 -0.01 -12.36
C THR A 250 6.48 -0.04 -10.83
N CYS A 251 6.71 1.10 -10.18
CA CYS A 251 6.60 1.24 -8.72
C CYS A 251 5.19 0.95 -8.22
N LEU A 252 4.19 1.56 -8.85
CA LEU A 252 2.79 1.35 -8.52
C LEU A 252 2.37 -0.12 -8.69
N ASN A 253 2.90 -0.84 -9.67
CA ASN A 253 2.59 -2.26 -9.85
C ASN A 253 3.09 -3.11 -8.68
N SER A 254 4.24 -2.77 -8.10
CA SER A 254 4.76 -3.40 -6.88
C SER A 254 3.89 -3.07 -5.67
N ALA A 255 3.54 -1.79 -5.47
CA ALA A 255 2.70 -1.35 -4.36
C ALA A 255 1.28 -1.94 -4.42
N ARG A 256 0.65 -1.95 -5.59
CA ARG A 256 -0.68 -2.53 -5.83
C ARG A 256 -0.76 -4.01 -5.48
N TYR A 257 0.32 -4.74 -5.66
CA TYR A 257 0.42 -6.13 -5.22
C TYR A 257 0.29 -6.25 -3.70
N GLY A 258 1.05 -5.45 -2.94
CA GLY A 258 0.94 -5.40 -1.48
C GLY A 258 -0.45 -4.95 -0.99
N ILE A 259 -1.09 -4.01 -1.71
CA ILE A 259 -2.46 -3.57 -1.42
C ILE A 259 -3.46 -4.72 -1.58
N ALA A 260 -3.32 -5.54 -2.63
CA ALA A 260 -4.23 -6.66 -2.87
C ALA A 260 -4.22 -7.68 -1.72
N TRP A 261 -3.05 -7.98 -1.15
CA TRP A 261 -2.93 -8.82 0.04
C TRP A 261 -3.42 -8.13 1.31
N GLY A 262 -2.99 -6.88 1.52
CA GLY A 262 -3.28 -6.13 2.73
C GLY A 262 -4.77 -5.92 2.95
N ALA A 263 -5.51 -5.53 1.91
CA ALA A 263 -6.95 -5.33 1.99
C ALA A 263 -7.70 -6.57 2.49
N LEU A 264 -7.24 -7.78 2.09
CA LEU A 264 -7.81 -9.03 2.60
C LEU A 264 -7.47 -9.27 4.08
N GLY A 265 -6.31 -8.82 4.56
CA GLY A 265 -5.99 -8.84 5.99
C GLY A 265 -6.95 -7.99 6.82
N ALA A 266 -7.27 -6.77 6.36
CA ALA A 266 -8.31 -5.93 6.98
C ALA A 266 -9.70 -6.58 6.93
N ALA A 267 -10.04 -7.24 5.81
CA ALA A 267 -11.29 -7.99 5.67
C ALA A 267 -11.37 -9.16 6.67
N GLU A 268 -10.29 -9.90 6.86
CA GLU A 268 -10.21 -11.00 7.83
C GLU A 268 -10.42 -10.50 9.27
N ASP A 269 -9.81 -9.38 9.66
CA ASP A 269 -10.04 -8.80 10.99
C ASP A 269 -11.52 -8.42 11.19
N CYS A 270 -12.13 -7.78 10.18
CA CYS A 270 -13.56 -7.47 10.20
C CYS A 270 -14.42 -8.73 10.31
N TRP A 271 -14.10 -9.78 9.55
CA TRP A 271 -14.82 -11.05 9.58
C TRP A 271 -14.71 -11.75 10.93
N PHE A 272 -13.50 -11.90 11.48
CA PHE A 272 -13.29 -12.56 12.77
C PHE A 272 -13.96 -11.81 13.92
N ARG A 273 -13.81 -10.48 13.99
CA ARG A 273 -14.47 -9.65 15.01
C ARG A 273 -15.98 -9.74 14.92
N SER A 274 -16.55 -9.58 13.74
CA SER A 274 -18.01 -9.63 13.57
C SER A 274 -18.56 -11.03 13.81
N ARG A 275 -17.86 -12.09 13.40
CA ARG A 275 -18.24 -13.48 13.71
C ARG A 275 -18.27 -13.72 15.22
N GLN A 276 -17.24 -13.33 15.96
CA GLN A 276 -17.22 -13.49 17.41
C GLN A 276 -18.37 -12.68 18.06
N TYR A 277 -18.54 -11.44 17.63
CA TYR A 277 -19.61 -10.59 18.12
C TYR A 277 -21.00 -11.21 17.95
N VAL A 278 -21.32 -11.74 16.77
CA VAL A 278 -22.67 -12.32 16.53
C VAL A 278 -22.89 -13.68 17.23
N MET A 279 -21.81 -14.39 17.60
CA MET A 279 -21.87 -15.58 18.43
C MET A 279 -22.20 -15.22 19.90
N ASP A 280 -21.65 -14.13 20.40
CA ASP A 280 -21.76 -13.72 21.81
C ASP A 280 -23.01 -12.85 22.06
N ARG A 281 -23.45 -12.07 21.08
CA ARG A 281 -24.58 -11.14 21.22
C ARG A 281 -25.91 -11.83 21.19
N ILE A 282 -26.60 -11.83 22.32
CA ILE A 282 -27.94 -12.40 22.47
C ILE A 282 -28.99 -11.34 22.17
N GLN A 283 -29.94 -11.63 21.25
CA GLN A 283 -31.16 -10.88 20.99
C GLN A 283 -32.29 -11.87 20.73
N PHE A 284 -33.51 -11.53 21.17
CA PHE A 284 -34.66 -12.42 21.06
C PHE A 284 -34.42 -13.82 21.65
N GLY A 285 -33.64 -13.88 22.76
CA GLY A 285 -33.34 -15.12 23.49
C GLY A 285 -32.31 -16.07 22.85
N ARG A 286 -31.62 -15.67 21.77
CA ARG A 286 -30.62 -16.48 21.07
C ARG A 286 -29.49 -15.65 20.48
N PRO A 287 -28.33 -16.25 20.16
CA PRO A 287 -27.26 -15.56 19.48
C PRO A 287 -27.71 -14.97 18.13
N LEU A 288 -27.18 -13.80 17.75
CA LEU A 288 -27.44 -13.21 16.43
C LEU A 288 -27.06 -14.16 15.30
N ALA A 289 -26.02 -14.98 15.49
CA ALA A 289 -25.56 -16.01 14.55
C ALA A 289 -26.63 -17.06 14.22
N ALA A 290 -27.67 -17.23 15.04
CA ALA A 290 -28.80 -18.10 14.73
C ALA A 290 -29.74 -17.57 13.64
N ASN A 291 -29.52 -16.32 13.18
CA ASN A 291 -30.32 -15.69 12.13
C ASN A 291 -29.75 -16.03 10.73
N GLN A 292 -30.59 -16.48 9.81
CA GLN A 292 -30.19 -16.86 8.45
C GLN A 292 -29.51 -15.71 7.69
N LEU A 293 -29.97 -14.45 7.87
CA LEU A 293 -29.34 -13.28 7.22
C LEU A 293 -27.91 -13.02 7.73
N ILE A 294 -27.64 -13.32 9.00
CA ILE A 294 -26.31 -13.20 9.59
C ILE A 294 -25.40 -14.32 9.05
N GLN A 295 -25.89 -15.57 9.01
CA GLN A 295 -25.12 -16.71 8.46
C GLN A 295 -24.78 -16.49 6.99
N LYS A 296 -25.74 -15.95 6.19
CA LYS A 296 -25.46 -15.59 4.79
C LYS A 296 -24.33 -14.59 4.68
N LYS A 297 -24.33 -13.50 5.46
CA LYS A 297 -23.27 -12.49 5.46
C LYS A 297 -21.92 -13.10 5.81
N LEU A 298 -21.85 -13.96 6.82
CA LEU A 298 -20.60 -14.67 7.16
C LEU A 298 -20.10 -15.58 6.03
N ALA A 299 -21.00 -16.27 5.33
CA ALA A 299 -20.65 -17.11 4.18
C ALA A 299 -20.12 -16.28 3.01
N ASP A 300 -20.76 -15.14 2.69
CA ASP A 300 -20.29 -14.22 1.64
C ASP A 300 -18.88 -13.70 1.97
N MET A 301 -18.64 -13.24 3.21
CA MET A 301 -17.31 -12.79 3.66
C MET A 301 -16.24 -13.87 3.50
N GLN A 302 -16.51 -15.07 3.99
CA GLN A 302 -15.58 -16.21 3.88
C GLN A 302 -15.24 -16.52 2.44
N THR A 303 -16.26 -16.56 1.55
CA THR A 303 -16.09 -16.87 0.13
C THR A 303 -15.19 -15.83 -0.55
N ASP A 304 -15.48 -14.55 -0.36
CA ASP A 304 -14.75 -13.46 -1.00
C ASP A 304 -13.28 -13.40 -0.52
N ILE A 305 -13.04 -13.58 0.78
CA ILE A 305 -11.69 -13.59 1.37
C ILE A 305 -10.89 -14.79 0.88
N ALA A 306 -11.47 -16.00 0.95
CA ALA A 306 -10.77 -17.23 0.60
C ALA A 306 -10.34 -17.25 -0.88
N LEU A 307 -11.23 -16.87 -1.80
CA LEU A 307 -10.92 -16.77 -3.22
C LEU A 307 -9.90 -15.66 -3.51
N GLY A 308 -10.02 -14.51 -2.85
CA GLY A 308 -9.07 -13.41 -2.97
C GLY A 308 -7.66 -13.81 -2.55
N LEU A 309 -7.50 -14.48 -1.41
CA LEU A 309 -6.21 -14.95 -0.92
C LEU A 309 -5.55 -15.96 -1.86
N GLN A 310 -6.30 -16.88 -2.45
CA GLN A 310 -5.75 -17.83 -3.44
C GLN A 310 -5.28 -17.10 -4.71
N GLY A 311 -6.04 -16.11 -5.17
CA GLY A 311 -5.63 -15.26 -6.29
C GLY A 311 -4.33 -14.48 -5.98
N CYS A 312 -4.22 -13.93 -4.78
CA CYS A 312 -3.03 -13.21 -4.33
C CYS A 312 -1.80 -14.14 -4.23
N LEU A 313 -1.96 -15.35 -3.68
CA LEU A 313 -0.90 -16.36 -3.63
C LEU A 313 -0.42 -16.72 -5.04
N ARG A 314 -1.34 -17.00 -5.97
CA ARG A 314 -0.96 -17.30 -7.37
C ARG A 314 -0.21 -16.13 -8.02
N LEU A 315 -0.67 -14.89 -7.83
CA LEU A 315 0.05 -13.72 -8.33
C LEU A 315 1.45 -13.60 -7.73
N GLY A 316 1.61 -13.86 -6.42
CA GLY A 316 2.94 -13.87 -5.77
C GLY A 316 3.88 -14.84 -6.45
N ARG A 317 3.46 -16.10 -6.63
CA ARG A 317 4.24 -17.11 -7.36
C ARG A 317 4.60 -16.67 -8.79
N MET A 318 3.62 -16.09 -9.53
CA MET A 318 3.88 -15.59 -10.89
C MET A 318 4.87 -14.42 -10.90
N LYS A 319 4.89 -13.57 -9.89
CA LYS A 319 5.89 -12.50 -9.78
C LYS A 319 7.29 -13.05 -9.50
N ASP A 320 7.40 -14.05 -8.65
CA ASP A 320 8.67 -14.75 -8.37
C ASP A 320 9.18 -15.50 -9.62
N GLU A 321 8.27 -16.06 -10.40
CA GLU A 321 8.55 -16.71 -11.69
C GLU A 321 8.85 -15.72 -12.84
N GLY A 322 8.61 -14.42 -12.66
CA GLY A 322 8.75 -13.40 -13.71
C GLY A 322 7.68 -13.48 -14.82
N THR A 323 6.54 -14.15 -14.56
CA THR A 323 5.47 -14.41 -15.53
C THR A 323 4.21 -13.54 -15.35
N ALA A 324 4.20 -12.66 -14.33
CA ALA A 324 3.05 -11.85 -13.99
C ALA A 324 2.88 -10.65 -14.93
N ALA A 325 1.87 -10.66 -15.79
CA ALA A 325 1.43 -9.45 -16.51
C ALA A 325 0.85 -8.41 -15.52
N VAL A 326 1.01 -7.11 -15.84
CA VAL A 326 0.56 -6.01 -14.98
C VAL A 326 -0.96 -6.00 -14.76
N GLU A 327 -1.72 -6.50 -15.73
CA GLU A 327 -3.18 -6.63 -15.65
C GLU A 327 -3.64 -7.58 -14.55
N ILE A 328 -2.86 -8.62 -14.22
CA ILE A 328 -3.18 -9.56 -13.14
C ILE A 328 -3.15 -8.83 -11.79
N THR A 329 -2.19 -7.92 -11.60
CA THR A 329 -2.17 -7.05 -10.42
C THR A 329 -3.40 -6.16 -10.37
N SER A 330 -3.86 -5.64 -11.51
CA SER A 330 -5.09 -4.84 -11.59
C SER A 330 -6.35 -5.67 -11.24
N ILE A 331 -6.43 -6.93 -11.68
CA ILE A 331 -7.52 -7.85 -11.29
C ILE A 331 -7.58 -7.96 -9.76
N LEU A 332 -6.45 -8.26 -9.13
CA LEU A 332 -6.43 -8.55 -7.70
C LEU A 332 -6.54 -7.31 -6.83
N LYS A 333 -5.89 -6.19 -7.20
CA LYS A 333 -6.09 -4.93 -6.47
C LYS A 333 -7.56 -4.51 -6.50
N ARG A 334 -8.20 -4.55 -7.67
CA ARG A 334 -9.62 -4.22 -7.83
C ARG A 334 -10.51 -5.16 -7.02
N ASN A 335 -10.31 -6.48 -7.16
CA ASN A 335 -11.12 -7.47 -6.48
C ASN A 335 -10.96 -7.38 -4.95
N SER A 336 -9.72 -7.44 -4.45
CA SER A 336 -9.46 -7.49 -3.02
C SER A 336 -9.92 -6.22 -2.30
N CYS A 337 -9.66 -5.03 -2.85
CA CYS A 337 -10.12 -3.77 -2.24
C CYS A 337 -11.63 -3.64 -2.23
N GLY A 338 -12.31 -3.95 -3.35
CA GLY A 338 -13.77 -3.89 -3.43
C GLY A 338 -14.44 -4.89 -2.48
N LYS A 339 -13.95 -6.13 -2.47
CA LYS A 339 -14.49 -7.18 -1.59
C LYS A 339 -14.21 -6.92 -0.11
N ALA A 340 -13.01 -6.42 0.23
CA ALA A 340 -12.69 -6.03 1.60
C ALA A 340 -13.61 -4.89 2.10
N LEU A 341 -13.90 -3.93 1.24
CA LEU A 341 -14.84 -2.85 1.57
C LEU A 341 -16.25 -3.37 1.80
N ASP A 342 -16.75 -4.31 0.97
CA ASP A 342 -18.03 -4.97 1.16
C ASP A 342 -18.05 -5.76 2.48
N VAL A 343 -17.01 -6.52 2.79
CA VAL A 343 -16.85 -7.24 4.05
C VAL A 343 -16.89 -6.29 5.25
N ALA A 344 -16.19 -5.16 5.21
CA ALA A 344 -16.20 -4.17 6.30
C ALA A 344 -17.59 -3.54 6.50
N ARG A 345 -18.33 -3.27 5.41
CA ARG A 345 -19.72 -2.79 5.48
C ARG A 345 -20.65 -3.81 6.13
N LEU A 346 -20.53 -5.08 5.76
CA LEU A 346 -21.29 -6.17 6.34
C LEU A 346 -20.97 -6.36 7.84
N ALA A 347 -19.68 -6.32 8.20
CA ALA A 347 -19.23 -6.41 9.60
C ALA A 347 -19.82 -5.28 10.46
N ARG A 348 -19.68 -4.03 9.97
CA ARG A 348 -20.28 -2.87 10.64
C ARG A 348 -21.81 -3.01 10.82
N ASP A 349 -22.48 -3.48 9.77
CA ASP A 349 -23.94 -3.67 9.80
C ASP A 349 -24.36 -4.73 10.82
N MET A 350 -23.70 -5.90 10.83
CA MET A 350 -23.99 -6.99 11.78
C MET A 350 -23.79 -6.60 13.26
N MET A 351 -22.91 -5.64 13.53
CA MET A 351 -22.63 -5.17 14.89
C MET A 351 -23.55 -4.04 15.35
N GLY A 352 -24.45 -3.56 14.48
CA GLY A 352 -25.43 -2.53 14.83
C GLY A 352 -24.79 -1.24 15.33
N GLY A 353 -25.26 -0.70 16.46
CA GLY A 353 -24.70 0.52 17.07
C GLY A 353 -23.24 0.38 17.49
N ASN A 354 -22.82 -0.79 17.94
CA ASN A 354 -21.42 -1.08 18.28
C ASN A 354 -20.50 -1.02 17.04
N GLY A 355 -21.02 -1.34 15.85
CA GLY A 355 -20.29 -1.23 14.60
C GLY A 355 -19.98 0.22 14.17
N ILE A 356 -20.49 1.23 14.85
CA ILE A 356 -20.22 2.66 14.60
C ILE A 356 -19.07 3.18 15.49
N SER A 357 -18.81 2.49 16.62
CA SER A 357 -17.75 2.88 17.55
C SER A 357 -16.37 2.37 17.08
N ASP A 358 -15.34 3.21 17.26
CA ASP A 358 -13.94 2.83 16.95
C ASP A 358 -13.38 1.77 17.90
N GLU A 359 -14.00 1.59 19.06
CA GLU A 359 -13.68 0.54 20.06
C GLU A 359 -13.77 -0.87 19.43
N PHE A 360 -14.72 -1.10 18.55
CA PHE A 360 -14.94 -2.39 17.90
C PHE A 360 -14.09 -2.59 16.63
N GLY A 361 -13.40 -1.56 16.15
CA GLY A 361 -12.42 -1.61 15.07
C GLY A 361 -13.00 -1.66 13.64
N VAL A 362 -14.22 -2.19 13.44
CA VAL A 362 -14.78 -2.38 12.08
C VAL A 362 -15.09 -1.06 11.37
N ALA A 363 -15.51 -0.02 12.09
CA ALA A 363 -15.74 1.30 11.50
C ALA A 363 -14.44 1.94 11.00
N ARG A 364 -13.33 1.75 11.73
CA ARG A 364 -12.01 2.20 11.34
C ARG A 364 -11.55 1.51 10.04
N HIS A 365 -11.69 0.19 9.94
CA HIS A 365 -11.41 -0.55 8.71
C HIS A 365 -12.29 -0.10 7.55
N LEU A 366 -13.58 0.14 7.78
CA LEU A 366 -14.51 0.61 6.75
C LEU A 366 -14.02 1.92 6.11
N VAL A 367 -13.72 2.95 6.90
CA VAL A 367 -13.29 4.25 6.35
C VAL A 367 -11.87 4.18 5.77
N ASN A 368 -11.00 3.32 6.30
CA ASN A 368 -9.70 3.05 5.71
C ASN A 368 -9.84 2.40 4.33
N LEU A 369 -10.71 1.40 4.19
CA LEU A 369 -10.90 0.66 2.94
C LEU A 369 -11.58 1.51 1.85
N GLU A 370 -12.35 2.55 2.19
CA GLU A 370 -12.80 3.56 1.20
C GLU A 370 -11.59 4.25 0.55
N VAL A 371 -10.55 4.56 1.33
CA VAL A 371 -9.30 5.13 0.78
C VAL A 371 -8.53 4.10 -0.02
N VAL A 372 -8.39 2.87 0.50
CA VAL A 372 -7.69 1.76 -0.16
C VAL A 372 -8.31 1.42 -1.52
N ASN A 373 -9.63 1.49 -1.63
CA ASN A 373 -10.35 1.29 -2.89
C ASN A 373 -10.16 2.46 -3.88
N THR A 374 -9.75 3.63 -3.39
CA THR A 374 -9.63 4.87 -4.17
C THR A 374 -8.21 5.13 -4.70
N TYR A 375 -7.16 4.95 -3.86
CA TYR A 375 -5.80 5.32 -4.22
C TYR A 375 -5.09 4.29 -5.11
N GLU A 376 -3.91 4.70 -5.65
CA GLU A 376 -3.05 3.90 -6.53
C GLU A 376 -3.79 3.30 -7.75
N GLY A 377 -4.67 4.08 -8.32
CA GLY A 377 -5.67 3.67 -9.30
C GLY A 377 -6.98 3.31 -8.61
N THR A 378 -8.03 4.07 -8.92
CA THR A 378 -9.37 3.78 -8.40
C THR A 378 -9.85 2.42 -8.88
N HIS A 379 -10.88 1.89 -8.21
CA HIS A 379 -11.56 0.65 -8.63
C HIS A 379 -11.94 0.67 -10.12
N ASP A 380 -12.40 1.84 -10.63
CA ASP A 380 -12.80 2.03 -12.02
C ASP A 380 -11.60 2.15 -12.97
N ILE A 381 -10.51 2.83 -12.56
CA ILE A 381 -9.28 2.85 -13.37
C ILE A 381 -8.76 1.44 -13.63
N HIS A 382 -8.77 0.56 -12.63
CA HIS A 382 -8.40 -0.85 -12.83
C HIS A 382 -9.39 -1.59 -13.76
N ALA A 383 -10.69 -1.27 -13.70
CA ALA A 383 -11.66 -1.81 -14.64
C ALA A 383 -11.35 -1.39 -16.10
N LEU A 384 -10.98 -0.11 -16.31
CA LEU A 384 -10.61 0.39 -17.65
C LEU A 384 -9.30 -0.22 -18.16
N ILE A 385 -8.30 -0.47 -17.31
CA ILE A 385 -7.09 -1.22 -17.67
C ILE A 385 -7.48 -2.62 -18.20
N LEU A 386 -8.34 -3.32 -17.48
CA LEU A 386 -8.79 -4.67 -17.85
C LEU A 386 -9.68 -4.67 -19.09
N GLY A 387 -10.55 -3.68 -19.24
CA GLY A 387 -11.39 -3.50 -20.43
C GLY A 387 -10.53 -3.30 -21.69
N ARG A 388 -9.52 -2.44 -21.61
CA ARG A 388 -8.56 -2.26 -22.70
C ARG A 388 -7.80 -3.54 -23.03
N ALA A 389 -7.33 -4.28 -22.03
CA ALA A 389 -6.62 -5.53 -22.26
C ALA A 389 -7.45 -6.59 -22.99
N GLN A 390 -8.77 -6.61 -22.76
CA GLN A 390 -9.69 -7.55 -23.40
C GLN A 390 -10.11 -7.12 -24.81
N THR A 391 -10.27 -5.82 -25.05
CA THR A 391 -10.88 -5.28 -26.27
C THR A 391 -9.87 -4.67 -27.23
N GLY A 392 -8.68 -4.34 -26.77
CA GLY A 392 -7.71 -3.53 -27.51
C GLY A 392 -8.09 -2.04 -27.65
N ILE A 393 -9.23 -1.61 -27.11
CA ILE A 393 -9.76 -0.26 -27.27
C ILE A 393 -9.43 0.57 -26.01
N GLN A 394 -8.79 1.72 -26.21
CA GLN A 394 -8.50 2.68 -25.14
C GLN A 394 -9.79 3.35 -24.67
N ALA A 395 -10.04 3.34 -23.35
CA ALA A 395 -11.20 4.00 -22.76
C ALA A 395 -10.96 5.47 -22.44
N PHE A 396 -9.69 5.87 -22.33
CA PHE A 396 -9.31 7.28 -22.16
C PHE A 396 -9.06 7.89 -23.54
N CYS A 397 -9.66 9.03 -23.83
CA CYS A 397 -9.49 9.79 -25.07
C CYS A 397 -8.47 10.89 -24.90
#